data_af8e99b7b8df4c7db2133fb2d82c6e67
#
_entry.id   af8e99b7b8df4c7db2133fb2d82c6e67
#
_cell.length_a   1.000
_cell.length_b   1.000
_cell.length_c   1.000
_cell.angle_alpha   90.00
_cell.angle_beta   90.00
_cell.angle_gamma   90.00
#
_symmetry.space_group_name_H-M   'P 1'
#
loop_
_entity.id
_entity.type
_entity.pdbx_description
1 polymer ?
#
loop_
_entity_poly.entity_id
_entity_poly.type
_entity_poly.pdbx_seq_one_letter_code
_entity_poly.pdbx_strand_id
1 'polypeptide(L)'
;MAKLVIVESPAKAKTIGKYLGKDYEVTASMGHIRDLPASQLGIDIEHDYAPQYISIKGKEKLIKELKSKAKHSDGVLLATDPDREGEAISWHLANILGLDPHEPNRVTFDEITKKGVKEGMAHPRAINEDLFNAQQARRVLDRLVGYKLSPFLWRKVRRGLSAGRVQSVAVRIIDDREKEIEAFKPEEYWNCLLYTSPSPRDKRQS
;
A
#
# COMPACT_ATOMS: atom_id res chain seq x y z
N MET A 1 13.55 24.61 15.20
CA MET A 1 12.84 24.44 13.91
C MET A 1 11.77 23.36 14.07
N ALA A 2 10.84 23.20 13.10
CA ALA A 2 9.84 22.14 13.21
C ALA A 2 10.40 20.79 12.73
N LYS A 3 9.90 19.65 13.29
CA LYS A 3 10.21 18.33 12.75
C LYS A 3 9.43 18.07 11.46
N LEU A 4 10.05 17.47 10.45
CA LEU A 4 9.41 17.11 9.20
C LEU A 4 8.72 15.74 9.34
N VAL A 5 7.44 15.67 9.03
CA VAL A 5 6.67 14.41 8.99
C VAL A 5 6.28 14.13 7.53
N ILE A 6 6.72 13.00 7.00
CA ILE A 6 6.42 12.61 5.62
C ILE A 6 5.40 11.47 5.62
N VAL A 7 4.26 11.71 4.99
CA VAL A 7 3.19 10.74 4.77
C VAL A 7 3.08 10.38 3.29
N GLU A 8 2.28 9.41 2.92
CA GLU A 8 2.18 8.97 1.52
C GLU A 8 1.25 9.82 0.65
N SER A 9 0.22 10.45 1.23
CA SER A 9 -0.79 11.18 0.46
C SER A 9 -1.08 12.58 1.00
N PRO A 10 -1.46 13.54 0.12
CA PRO A 10 -1.80 14.91 0.52
C PRO A 10 -3.01 14.99 1.46
N ALA A 11 -3.97 14.08 1.30
CA ALA A 11 -5.15 14.02 2.16
C ALA A 11 -4.76 13.70 3.61
N LYS A 12 -3.88 12.71 3.80
CA LYS A 12 -3.33 12.37 5.12
C LYS A 12 -2.49 13.51 5.68
N ALA A 13 -1.65 14.16 4.85
CA ALA A 13 -0.85 15.31 5.27
C ALA A 13 -1.71 16.44 5.83
N LYS A 14 -2.80 16.77 5.14
CA LYS A 14 -3.75 17.81 5.60
C LYS A 14 -4.43 17.45 6.93
N THR A 15 -4.82 16.20 7.11
CA THR A 15 -5.52 15.74 8.32
C THR A 15 -4.57 15.65 9.50
N ILE A 16 -3.41 15.01 9.32
CA ILE A 16 -2.40 14.82 10.37
C ILE A 16 -1.81 16.17 10.80
N GLY A 17 -1.55 17.07 9.84
CA GLY A 17 -1.05 18.42 10.15
C GLY A 17 -1.97 19.22 11.06
N LYS A 18 -3.31 19.03 10.96
CA LYS A 18 -4.26 19.66 11.88
C LYS A 18 -4.16 19.11 13.32
N TYR A 19 -3.72 17.86 13.48
CA TYR A 19 -3.63 17.23 14.81
C TYR A 19 -2.29 17.49 15.50
N LEU A 20 -1.20 17.65 14.75
CA LEU A 20 0.16 17.79 15.28
C LEU A 20 0.53 19.24 15.66
N GLY A 21 -0.10 20.25 15.04
CA GLY A 21 0.16 21.65 15.37
C GLY A 21 1.45 22.20 14.72
N LYS A 22 1.99 23.29 15.27
CA LYS A 22 3.07 24.10 14.68
C LYS A 22 4.47 23.53 14.84
N ASP A 23 4.64 22.55 15.72
CA ASP A 23 5.96 21.93 15.99
C ASP A 23 6.35 20.91 14.91
N TYR A 24 5.44 20.63 13.98
CA TYR A 24 5.61 19.67 12.91
C TYR A 24 5.22 20.25 11.55
N GLU A 25 6.09 20.06 10.58
CA GLU A 25 5.76 20.30 9.17
C GLU A 25 5.38 18.98 8.52
N VAL A 26 4.12 18.85 8.08
CA VAL A 26 3.62 17.61 7.46
C VAL A 26 3.58 17.76 5.94
N THR A 27 4.23 16.85 5.23
CA THR A 27 4.29 16.83 3.76
C THR A 27 3.97 15.45 3.21
N ALA A 28 3.71 15.33 1.91
CA ALA A 28 3.38 14.07 1.26
C ALA A 28 4.43 13.64 0.24
N SER A 29 4.77 12.34 0.21
CA SER A 29 5.64 11.73 -0.81
C SER A 29 4.91 11.45 -2.13
N MET A 30 3.58 11.57 -2.15
CA MET A 30 2.75 11.17 -3.29
C MET A 30 2.94 9.70 -3.71
N GLY A 31 2.99 8.79 -2.74
CA GLY A 31 3.27 7.38 -2.92
C GLY A 31 4.76 7.07 -3.09
N HIS A 32 5.06 6.04 -3.87
CA HIS A 32 6.45 5.65 -4.15
C HIS A 32 7.22 6.74 -4.91
N ILE A 33 8.49 6.92 -4.54
CA ILE A 33 9.44 7.87 -5.18
C ILE A 33 10.56 7.14 -5.94
N ARG A 34 10.75 5.84 -5.69
CA ARG A 34 11.64 4.94 -6.41
C ARG A 34 10.89 3.70 -6.84
N ASP A 35 11.28 3.14 -7.97
CA ASP A 35 10.75 1.86 -8.48
C ASP A 35 11.78 1.21 -9.40
N LEU A 36 11.52 -0.03 -9.83
CA LEU A 36 12.28 -0.70 -10.87
C LEU A 36 12.10 0.03 -12.21
N PRO A 37 13.11 0.03 -13.11
CA PRO A 37 13.01 0.63 -14.44
C PRO A 37 11.78 0.14 -15.21
N ALA A 38 11.06 1.04 -15.87
CA ALA A 38 9.83 0.69 -16.58
C ALA A 38 10.06 -0.16 -17.83
N SER A 39 11.21 0.06 -18.53
CA SER A 39 11.51 -0.56 -19.82
C SER A 39 12.46 -1.76 -19.75
N GLN A 40 12.96 -2.08 -18.55
CA GLN A 40 13.94 -3.14 -18.33
C GLN A 40 13.47 -4.05 -17.19
N LEU A 41 14.03 -5.24 -17.10
CA LEU A 41 13.75 -6.15 -15.99
C LEU A 41 14.10 -5.48 -14.64
N GLY A 42 15.27 -4.84 -14.55
CA GLY A 42 15.73 -4.11 -13.38
C GLY A 42 16.00 -5.02 -12.18
N ILE A 43 16.28 -6.30 -12.43
CA ILE A 43 16.57 -7.31 -11.41
C ILE A 43 17.79 -8.08 -11.89
N ASP A 44 18.79 -8.18 -11.04
CA ASP A 44 19.97 -9.00 -11.29
C ASP A 44 19.71 -10.44 -10.83
N ILE A 45 19.44 -11.32 -11.79
CA ILE A 45 19.07 -12.72 -11.52
C ILE A 45 20.29 -13.52 -10.99
N GLU A 46 21.50 -13.15 -11.40
CA GLU A 46 22.73 -13.87 -11.04
C GLU A 46 23.25 -13.49 -9.66
N HIS A 47 22.87 -12.31 -9.16
CA HIS A 47 23.27 -11.81 -7.85
C HIS A 47 22.06 -11.69 -6.92
N ASP A 48 21.50 -12.81 -6.51
CA ASP A 48 20.44 -12.95 -5.50
C ASP A 48 19.18 -12.10 -5.79
N TYR A 49 18.84 -11.97 -7.08
CA TYR A 49 17.68 -11.19 -7.54
C TYR A 49 17.69 -9.71 -7.09
N ALA A 50 18.87 -9.14 -6.92
CA ALA A 50 19.05 -7.78 -6.43
C ALA A 50 18.29 -6.76 -7.31
N PRO A 51 17.36 -5.97 -6.73
CA PRO A 51 16.57 -5.00 -7.49
C PRO A 51 17.36 -3.71 -7.72
N GLN A 52 17.33 -3.21 -8.96
CA GLN A 52 17.94 -1.94 -9.36
C GLN A 52 16.93 -0.81 -9.28
N TYR A 53 16.76 -0.21 -8.12
CA TYR A 53 15.83 0.90 -7.93
C TYR A 53 16.33 2.20 -8.53
N ILE A 54 15.47 2.85 -9.30
CA ILE A 54 15.69 4.20 -9.85
C ILE A 54 14.63 5.17 -9.34
N SER A 55 14.91 6.46 -9.37
CA SER A 55 13.89 7.49 -9.10
C SER A 55 12.81 7.46 -10.18
N ILE A 56 11.55 7.52 -9.78
CA ILE A 56 10.42 7.54 -10.71
C ILE A 56 10.46 8.85 -11.50
N LYS A 57 10.36 8.72 -12.84
CA LYS A 57 10.32 9.86 -13.75
C LYS A 57 9.18 10.83 -13.39
N GLY A 58 9.48 12.12 -13.30
CA GLY A 58 8.52 13.15 -12.90
C GLY A 58 8.45 13.40 -11.39
N LYS A 59 9.20 12.66 -10.57
CA LYS A 59 9.29 12.86 -9.11
C LYS A 59 10.52 13.68 -8.69
N GLU A 60 11.38 14.09 -9.62
CA GLU A 60 12.65 14.76 -9.33
C GLU A 60 12.44 16.09 -8.57
N LYS A 61 11.39 16.82 -8.92
CA LYS A 61 11.03 18.09 -8.26
C LYS A 61 10.61 17.87 -6.81
N LEU A 62 9.76 16.86 -6.59
CA LEU A 62 9.31 16.45 -5.26
C LEU A 62 10.48 15.96 -4.40
N ILE A 63 11.36 15.14 -4.96
CA ILE A 63 12.56 14.65 -4.25
C ILE A 63 13.47 15.81 -3.82
N LYS A 64 13.69 16.80 -4.69
CA LYS A 64 14.46 18.00 -4.35
C LYS A 64 13.81 18.81 -3.23
N GLU A 65 12.48 18.96 -3.29
CA GLU A 65 11.71 19.64 -2.24
C GLU A 65 11.82 18.92 -0.90
N LEU A 66 11.61 17.59 -0.87
CA LEU A 66 11.73 16.78 0.34
C LEU A 66 13.14 16.85 0.94
N LYS A 67 14.19 16.77 0.10
CA LYS A 67 15.59 16.96 0.55
C LYS A 67 15.84 18.33 1.14
N SER A 68 15.28 19.38 0.54
CA SER A 68 15.41 20.73 1.05
C SER A 68 14.74 20.88 2.41
N LYS A 69 13.49 20.39 2.55
CA LYS A 69 12.75 20.44 3.82
C LYS A 69 13.44 19.62 4.92
N ALA A 70 13.94 18.43 4.60
CA ALA A 70 14.68 17.60 5.54
C ALA A 70 15.93 18.30 6.09
N LYS A 71 16.66 19.00 5.26
CA LYS A 71 17.86 19.77 5.69
C LYS A 71 17.54 20.95 6.61
N HIS A 72 16.34 21.49 6.53
CA HIS A 72 15.92 22.66 7.33
C HIS A 72 15.00 22.26 8.51
N SER A 73 14.90 20.98 8.83
CA SER A 73 14.10 20.45 9.95
C SER A 73 14.98 19.95 11.08
N ASP A 74 14.44 19.93 12.31
CA ASP A 74 15.12 19.37 13.51
C ASP A 74 15.13 17.82 13.52
N GLY A 75 14.57 17.19 12.51
CA GLY A 75 14.49 15.75 12.36
C GLY A 75 13.38 15.36 11.39
N VAL A 76 13.47 14.15 10.88
CA VAL A 76 12.53 13.62 9.89
C VAL A 76 11.84 12.38 10.46
N LEU A 77 10.51 12.34 10.37
CA LEU A 77 9.69 11.21 10.73
C LEU A 77 8.93 10.69 9.50
N LEU A 78 9.00 9.40 9.26
CA LEU A 78 8.38 8.71 8.15
C LEU A 78 7.08 8.05 8.63
N ALA A 79 5.94 8.67 8.29
CA ALA A 79 4.62 8.34 8.82
C ALA A 79 3.69 7.78 7.73
N THR A 80 4.17 6.79 6.99
CA THR A 80 3.40 6.05 5.99
C THR A 80 2.58 4.93 6.65
N ASP A 81 1.70 4.26 5.91
CA ASP A 81 0.81 3.23 6.42
C ASP A 81 1.55 2.08 7.15
N PRO A 82 0.90 1.41 8.13
CA PRO A 82 1.51 0.33 8.90
C PRO A 82 1.51 -1.02 8.16
N ASP A 83 1.61 -1.00 6.83
CA ASP A 83 1.69 -2.18 5.99
C ASP A 83 3.05 -2.28 5.27
N ARG A 84 3.27 -3.37 4.54
CA ARG A 84 4.52 -3.58 3.79
C ARG A 84 4.76 -2.54 2.68
N GLU A 85 3.69 -1.98 2.09
CA GLU A 85 3.83 -0.93 1.05
C GLU A 85 4.29 0.38 1.69
N GLY A 86 3.70 0.75 2.84
CA GLY A 86 4.14 1.92 3.61
C GLY A 86 5.56 1.76 4.15
N GLU A 87 5.95 0.55 4.57
CA GLU A 87 7.31 0.27 5.01
C GLU A 87 8.33 0.43 3.87
N ALA A 88 7.99 -0.03 2.67
CA ALA A 88 8.82 0.16 1.48
C ALA A 88 8.93 1.62 1.07
N ILE A 89 7.85 2.39 1.13
CA ILE A 89 7.88 3.84 0.88
C ILE A 89 8.83 4.52 1.88
N SER A 90 8.71 4.19 3.17
CA SER A 90 9.59 4.73 4.22
C SER A 90 11.06 4.38 3.99
N TRP A 91 11.36 3.13 3.64
CA TRP A 91 12.72 2.69 3.33
C TRP A 91 13.32 3.46 2.14
N HIS A 92 12.55 3.63 1.07
CA HIS A 92 12.99 4.40 -0.10
C HIS A 92 13.18 5.89 0.23
N LEU A 93 12.32 6.46 1.09
CA LEU A 93 12.48 7.83 1.59
C LEU A 93 13.74 7.98 2.43
N ALA A 94 13.97 7.07 3.38
CA ALA A 94 15.18 7.07 4.21
C ALA A 94 16.45 7.03 3.33
N ASN A 95 16.49 6.14 2.35
CA ASN A 95 17.61 6.02 1.43
C ASN A 95 17.86 7.30 0.61
N ILE A 96 16.81 7.95 0.09
CA ILE A 96 16.94 9.20 -0.69
C ILE A 96 17.35 10.39 0.20
N LEU A 97 16.85 10.44 1.43
CA LEU A 97 17.13 11.53 2.36
C LEU A 97 18.44 11.34 3.14
N GLY A 98 19.06 10.16 3.04
CA GLY A 98 20.28 9.82 3.76
C GLY A 98 20.05 9.59 5.26
N LEU A 99 18.87 9.07 5.62
CA LEU A 99 18.52 8.67 6.99
C LEU A 99 18.97 7.23 7.22
N ASP A 100 19.39 6.92 8.44
CA ASP A 100 19.65 5.55 8.85
C ASP A 100 18.31 4.82 9.10
N PRO A 101 18.01 3.72 8.41
CA PRO A 101 16.79 2.95 8.61
C PRO A 101 16.70 2.27 9.99
N HIS A 102 17.81 2.13 10.70
CA HIS A 102 17.87 1.53 12.05
C HIS A 102 17.57 2.56 13.16
N GLU A 103 17.58 3.85 12.85
CA GLU A 103 17.19 4.89 13.79
C GLU A 103 15.66 5.00 13.95
N PRO A 104 15.17 5.51 15.09
CA PRO A 104 13.73 5.64 15.37
C PRO A 104 13.10 6.82 14.63
N ASN A 105 13.08 6.74 13.30
CA ASN A 105 12.50 7.74 12.41
C ASN A 105 11.21 7.27 11.71
N ARG A 106 10.73 6.06 12.00
CA ARG A 106 9.50 5.48 11.48
C ARG A 106 8.36 5.61 12.50
N VAL A 107 7.23 6.17 12.07
CA VAL A 107 6.01 6.30 12.87
C VAL A 107 4.86 5.62 12.16
N THR A 108 4.01 4.90 12.88
CA THR A 108 2.82 4.24 12.36
C THR A 108 1.59 4.66 13.15
N PHE A 109 0.46 4.75 12.45
CA PHE A 109 -0.84 5.05 13.04
C PHE A 109 -1.81 3.94 12.66
N ASP A 110 -2.44 3.31 13.64
CA ASP A 110 -3.49 2.32 13.40
C ASP A 110 -4.78 3.00 12.91
N GLU A 111 -5.00 4.23 13.35
CA GLU A 111 -6.12 5.09 12.93
C GLU A 111 -5.70 6.55 12.80
N ILE A 112 -6.29 7.27 11.85
CA ILE A 112 -6.03 8.72 11.64
C ILE A 112 -7.01 9.54 12.50
N THR A 113 -7.00 9.32 13.79
CA THR A 113 -7.66 10.16 14.80
C THR A 113 -6.64 11.03 15.53
N LYS A 114 -7.11 12.09 16.21
CA LYS A 114 -6.21 12.94 17.01
C LYS A 114 -5.48 12.15 18.09
N LYS A 115 -6.14 11.14 18.68
CA LYS A 115 -5.56 10.27 19.71
C LYS A 115 -4.54 9.32 19.09
N GLY A 116 -4.91 8.57 18.04
CA GLY A 116 -4.03 7.60 17.39
C GLY A 116 -2.78 8.25 16.79
N VAL A 117 -2.92 9.44 16.17
CA VAL A 117 -1.75 10.20 15.68
C VAL A 117 -0.82 10.61 16.79
N LYS A 118 -1.32 11.13 17.92
CA LYS A 118 -0.47 11.52 19.06
C LYS A 118 0.22 10.32 19.69
N GLU A 119 -0.48 9.20 19.81
CA GLU A 119 0.05 7.96 20.36
C GLU A 119 1.17 7.39 19.46
N GLY A 120 0.93 7.29 18.15
CA GLY A 120 1.97 6.86 17.21
C GLY A 120 3.20 7.76 17.21
N MET A 121 3.01 9.09 17.28
CA MET A 121 4.12 10.05 17.35
C MET A 121 4.95 9.92 18.65
N ALA A 122 4.39 9.37 19.71
CA ALA A 122 5.11 9.13 20.96
C ALA A 122 6.00 7.87 20.93
N HIS A 123 5.79 6.98 19.93
CA HIS A 123 6.49 5.70 19.83
C HIS A 123 7.16 5.51 18.46
N PRO A 124 8.11 6.37 18.09
CA PRO A 124 8.88 6.18 16.85
C PRO A 124 9.74 4.92 16.96
N ARG A 125 9.90 4.20 15.86
CA ARG A 125 10.66 2.96 15.77
C ARG A 125 11.60 2.96 14.57
N ALA A 126 12.46 1.97 14.45
CA ALA A 126 13.22 1.67 13.24
C ALA A 126 12.29 1.16 12.12
N ILE A 127 12.74 1.23 10.89
CA ILE A 127 12.07 0.60 9.74
C ILE A 127 12.11 -0.92 9.92
N ASN A 128 11.00 -1.57 9.65
CA ASN A 128 10.91 -3.04 9.73
C ASN A 128 11.41 -3.64 8.41
N GLU A 129 12.63 -4.17 8.44
CA GLU A 129 13.28 -4.75 7.26
C GLU A 129 12.57 -6.01 6.76
N ASP A 130 11.92 -6.80 7.63
CA ASP A 130 11.19 -8.00 7.20
C ASP A 130 9.97 -7.62 6.34
N LEU A 131 9.25 -6.58 6.73
CA LEU A 131 8.13 -6.05 5.93
C LEU A 131 8.61 -5.43 4.62
N PHE A 132 9.73 -4.70 4.64
CA PHE A 132 10.36 -4.19 3.44
C PHE A 132 10.79 -5.32 2.51
N ASN A 133 11.47 -6.34 3.02
CA ASN A 133 11.93 -7.50 2.25
C ASN A 133 10.75 -8.30 1.68
N ALA A 134 9.65 -8.44 2.43
CA ALA A 134 8.42 -9.07 1.94
C ALA A 134 7.80 -8.30 0.76
N GLN A 135 7.80 -6.96 0.81
CA GLN A 135 7.36 -6.12 -0.31
C GLN A 135 8.30 -6.23 -1.50
N GLN A 136 9.62 -6.19 -1.26
CA GLN A 136 10.65 -6.34 -2.29
C GLN A 136 10.54 -7.69 -3.01
N ALA A 137 10.42 -8.79 -2.27
CA ALA A 137 10.25 -10.13 -2.83
C ALA A 137 9.00 -10.22 -3.71
N ARG A 138 7.88 -9.65 -3.25
CA ARG A 138 6.66 -9.56 -4.05
C ARG A 138 6.89 -8.75 -5.32
N ARG A 139 7.54 -7.58 -5.22
CA ARG A 139 7.81 -6.70 -6.37
C ARG A 139 8.69 -7.38 -7.42
N VAL A 140 9.74 -8.09 -6.96
CA VAL A 140 10.63 -8.89 -7.81
C VAL A 140 9.87 -10.01 -8.50
N LEU A 141 9.07 -10.78 -7.76
CA LEU A 141 8.26 -11.87 -8.31
C LEU A 141 7.27 -11.38 -9.37
N ASP A 142 6.50 -10.33 -9.08
CA ASP A 142 5.54 -9.78 -10.02
C ASP A 142 6.22 -9.27 -11.30
N ARG A 143 7.44 -8.70 -11.18
CA ARG A 143 8.25 -8.26 -12.32
C ARG A 143 8.74 -9.45 -13.15
N LEU A 144 9.28 -10.47 -12.53
CA LEU A 144 9.78 -11.68 -13.21
C LEU A 144 8.65 -12.39 -13.97
N VAL A 145 7.51 -12.60 -13.31
CA VAL A 145 6.33 -13.24 -13.92
C VAL A 145 5.83 -12.43 -15.11
N GLY A 146 5.62 -11.13 -14.93
CA GLY A 146 5.12 -10.25 -15.97
C GLY A 146 6.03 -10.20 -17.20
N TYR A 147 7.33 -10.02 -17.00
CA TYR A 147 8.31 -9.87 -18.09
C TYR A 147 8.62 -11.17 -18.82
N LYS A 148 8.53 -12.32 -18.16
CA LYS A 148 8.77 -13.62 -18.79
C LYS A 148 7.51 -14.18 -19.48
N LEU A 149 6.34 -14.06 -18.85
CA LEU A 149 5.11 -14.65 -19.39
C LEU A 149 4.40 -13.77 -20.43
N SER A 150 4.41 -12.45 -20.29
CA SER A 150 3.74 -11.57 -21.26
C SER A 150 4.29 -11.74 -22.68
N PRO A 151 5.61 -11.78 -22.94
CA PRO A 151 6.15 -12.05 -24.27
C PRO A 151 5.80 -13.45 -24.81
N PHE A 152 5.65 -14.45 -23.94
CA PHE A 152 5.19 -15.78 -24.32
C PHE A 152 3.75 -15.73 -24.83
N LEU A 153 2.84 -15.03 -24.14
CA LEU A 153 1.47 -14.81 -24.59
C LEU A 153 1.41 -14.06 -25.92
N TRP A 154 2.28 -13.07 -26.14
CA TRP A 154 2.33 -12.33 -27.40
C TRP A 154 2.69 -13.20 -28.59
N ARG A 155 3.55 -14.18 -28.38
CA ARG A 155 3.96 -15.12 -29.46
C ARG A 155 2.93 -16.21 -29.72
N LYS A 156 2.25 -16.69 -28.67
CA LYS A 156 1.38 -17.88 -28.75
C LYS A 156 -0.10 -17.56 -28.89
N VAL A 157 -0.54 -16.39 -28.41
CA VAL A 157 -1.95 -16.00 -28.39
C VAL A 157 -2.15 -14.70 -29.17
N ARG A 158 -1.83 -13.55 -28.58
CA ARG A 158 -2.06 -12.23 -29.21
C ARG A 158 -1.17 -11.17 -28.54
N ARG A 159 -0.68 -10.20 -29.34
CA ARG A 159 0.03 -9.02 -28.85
C ARG A 159 -0.89 -8.16 -27.95
N GLY A 160 -0.30 -7.56 -26.93
CA GLY A 160 -1.00 -6.67 -25.97
C GLY A 160 -1.61 -7.39 -24.77
N LEU A 161 -1.58 -8.72 -24.72
CA LEU A 161 -1.96 -9.47 -23.52
C LEU A 161 -0.88 -9.30 -22.44
N SER A 162 -1.31 -9.26 -21.19
CA SER A 162 -0.39 -9.27 -20.04
C SER A 162 -0.67 -10.49 -19.15
N ALA A 163 0.41 -11.05 -18.60
CA ALA A 163 0.33 -12.07 -17.58
C ALA A 163 0.81 -11.49 -16.25
N GLY A 164 0.17 -11.89 -15.17
CA GLY A 164 0.55 -11.47 -13.84
C GLY A 164 -0.03 -12.41 -12.81
N ARG A 165 0.65 -12.54 -11.69
CA ARG A 165 0.28 -13.42 -10.59
C ARG A 165 -1.14 -13.15 -10.08
N VAL A 166 -1.49 -11.89 -9.86
CA VAL A 166 -2.84 -11.50 -9.39
C VAL A 166 -3.88 -11.65 -10.50
N GLN A 167 -3.57 -11.23 -11.72
CA GLN A 167 -4.48 -11.31 -12.88
C GLN A 167 -4.91 -12.75 -13.17
N SER A 168 -3.98 -13.69 -13.16
CA SER A 168 -4.26 -15.11 -13.47
C SER A 168 -5.20 -15.73 -12.45
N VAL A 169 -5.03 -15.42 -11.17
CA VAL A 169 -5.93 -15.90 -10.11
C VAL A 169 -7.30 -15.26 -10.21
N ALA A 170 -7.36 -13.94 -10.46
CA ALA A 170 -8.63 -13.23 -10.60
C ALA A 170 -9.46 -13.78 -11.78
N VAL A 171 -8.85 -14.00 -12.93
CA VAL A 171 -9.52 -14.59 -14.09
C VAL A 171 -10.03 -16.00 -13.78
N ARG A 172 -9.23 -16.83 -13.08
CA ARG A 172 -9.65 -18.17 -12.70
C ARG A 172 -10.87 -18.16 -11.77
N ILE A 173 -10.87 -17.29 -10.75
CA ILE A 173 -12.02 -17.18 -9.83
C ILE A 173 -13.29 -16.77 -10.58
N ILE A 174 -13.18 -15.86 -11.55
CA ILE A 174 -14.32 -15.44 -12.39
C ILE A 174 -14.79 -16.60 -13.27
N ASP A 175 -13.89 -17.28 -13.95
CA ASP A 175 -14.21 -18.42 -14.81
C ASP A 175 -14.86 -19.58 -14.00
N ASP A 176 -14.33 -19.91 -12.83
CA ASP A 176 -14.91 -20.93 -11.95
C ASP A 176 -16.33 -20.51 -11.53
N ARG A 177 -16.56 -19.22 -11.23
CA ARG A 177 -17.89 -18.71 -10.88
C ARG A 177 -18.86 -18.72 -12.04
N GLU A 178 -18.42 -18.36 -13.26
CA GLU A 178 -19.26 -18.45 -14.46
C GLU A 178 -19.69 -19.89 -14.73
N LYS A 179 -18.80 -20.87 -14.57
CA LYS A 179 -19.16 -22.30 -14.68
C LYS A 179 -20.22 -22.74 -13.66
N GLU A 180 -20.14 -22.23 -12.43
CA GLU A 180 -21.17 -22.48 -11.41
C GLU A 180 -22.53 -21.88 -11.84
N ILE A 181 -22.52 -20.67 -12.41
CA ILE A 181 -23.73 -20.00 -12.90
C ILE A 181 -24.33 -20.76 -14.08
N GLU A 182 -23.52 -21.19 -15.03
CA GLU A 182 -23.97 -21.98 -16.19
C GLU A 182 -24.53 -23.37 -15.79
N ALA A 183 -23.92 -23.98 -14.77
CA ALA A 183 -24.38 -25.26 -14.25
C ALA A 183 -25.59 -25.16 -13.32
N PHE A 184 -25.96 -23.95 -12.90
CA PHE A 184 -27.06 -23.73 -11.95
C PHE A 184 -28.41 -24.11 -12.55
N LYS A 185 -29.11 -25.00 -11.89
CA LYS A 185 -30.50 -25.35 -12.20
C LYS A 185 -31.42 -24.66 -11.20
N PRO A 186 -32.24 -23.70 -11.63
CA PRO A 186 -33.17 -23.04 -10.72
C PRO A 186 -34.20 -24.04 -10.19
N GLU A 187 -34.28 -24.12 -8.88
CA GLU A 187 -35.33 -24.86 -8.19
C GLU A 187 -36.30 -23.89 -7.54
N GLU A 188 -37.59 -24.09 -7.80
CA GLU A 188 -38.64 -23.27 -7.18
C GLU A 188 -38.77 -23.64 -5.72
N TYR A 189 -38.79 -22.66 -4.83
CA TYR A 189 -39.07 -22.88 -3.41
C TYR A 189 -39.98 -21.77 -2.85
N TRP A 190 -40.69 -22.10 -1.79
CA TRP A 190 -41.61 -21.18 -1.13
C TRP A 190 -41.05 -20.73 0.22
N ASN A 191 -40.92 -19.42 0.40
CA ASN A 191 -40.60 -18.82 1.70
C ASN A 191 -41.92 -18.43 2.38
N CYS A 192 -42.23 -19.06 3.50
CA CYS A 192 -43.34 -18.67 4.35
C CYS A 192 -42.83 -17.86 5.54
N LEU A 193 -43.12 -16.57 5.55
CA LEU A 193 -42.89 -15.69 6.71
C LEU A 193 -44.15 -15.67 7.56
N LEU A 194 -44.16 -16.46 8.65
CA LEU A 194 -45.20 -16.40 9.63
C LEU A 194 -45.03 -15.19 10.54
N TYR A 195 -45.77 -14.12 10.29
CA TYR A 195 -45.89 -13.04 11.26
C TYR A 195 -46.84 -13.49 12.38
N THR A 196 -46.29 -13.83 13.53
CA THR A 196 -47.11 -13.91 14.75
C THR A 196 -47.47 -12.49 15.15
N SER A 197 -48.68 -12.04 14.78
CA SER A 197 -49.24 -10.88 15.44
C SER A 197 -49.44 -11.22 16.92
N PRO A 198 -49.11 -10.30 17.86
CA PRO A 198 -49.29 -10.59 19.28
C PRO A 198 -50.73 -10.98 19.52
N SER A 199 -50.90 -12.14 20.19
CA SER A 199 -52.21 -12.66 20.54
C SER A 199 -52.99 -11.59 21.32
N PRO A 200 -54.34 -11.49 21.15
CA PRO A 200 -55.16 -10.64 22.01
C PRO A 200 -54.96 -10.82 23.51
N ARG A 201 -54.39 -11.99 23.92
CA ARG A 201 -54.01 -12.26 25.31
C ARG A 201 -52.76 -11.49 25.74
N ASP A 202 -51.83 -11.24 24.86
CA ASP A 202 -50.57 -10.52 25.16
C ASP A 202 -50.81 -9.01 25.40
N LYS A 203 -51.94 -8.47 24.95
CA LYS A 203 -52.34 -7.07 25.20
C LYS A 203 -52.95 -6.79 26.56
N ARG A 204 -53.15 -7.82 27.40
CA ARG A 204 -53.76 -7.66 28.73
C ARG A 204 -52.75 -7.59 29.88
N GLN A 205 -51.46 -7.58 29.59
CA GLN A 205 -50.38 -7.51 30.61
C GLN A 205 -49.47 -6.29 30.51
N SER A 206 -49.97 -5.19 29.90
CA SER A 206 -49.27 -3.90 29.92
C SER A 206 -50.13 -2.83 30.62
#